data_fca38d0cd16649e9911bc2221d22043d
#
_entry.id   fca38d0cd16649e9911bc2221d22043d
#
_cell.length_a   1.000
_cell.length_b   1.000
_cell.length_c   1.000
_cell.angle_alpha   90.00
_cell.angle_beta   90.00
_cell.angle_gamma   90.00
#
_symmetry.space_group_name_H-M   'P 1'
#
loop_
_entity.id
_entity.type
_entity.pdbx_description
1 polymer ?
#
loop_
_entity_poly.entity_id
_entity_poly.type
_entity_poly.pdbx_seq_one_letter_code
_entity_poly.pdbx_strand_id
1 'polypeptide(L)'
;MTTFLSSQDINTSGVCGIVPQARERLWIATADIKDMYVDAGGREMVPFLEVLDGMVKRGIEVRLIHAKDPGPNWRDDFNRYPTLWTAMERMLCPRVHFKCIIVDGVKAYFGSANLTGAGMGAKSEKKRNFENGVLTDDPALVEPLVEQFDAVWRGVFCRDCGRRDFCDDPVV
;
A
#
# COMPACT_ATOMS: atom_id res chain seq x y z
N MET A 1 9.46 7.82 16.83
CA MET A 1 10.35 8.65 15.95
C MET A 1 9.56 9.04 14.71
N THR A 2 9.60 10.32 14.30
CA THR A 2 8.88 10.82 13.12
C THR A 2 9.88 11.45 12.17
N THR A 3 9.89 11.01 10.90
CA THR A 3 10.88 11.43 9.89
C THR A 3 10.14 11.85 8.61
N PHE A 4 10.48 13.03 8.09
CA PHE A 4 10.05 13.47 6.77
C PHE A 4 10.84 12.73 5.69
N LEU A 5 10.14 12.22 4.68
CA LEU A 5 10.73 11.52 3.54
C LEU A 5 10.40 12.25 2.25
N SER A 6 11.33 12.25 1.32
CA SER A 6 11.12 12.79 -0.02
C SER A 6 11.72 11.88 -1.09
N SER A 7 11.11 11.88 -2.26
CA SER A 7 11.64 11.20 -3.45
C SER A 7 12.11 9.76 -3.17
N GLN A 8 13.41 9.49 -3.27
CA GLN A 8 13.98 8.15 -3.12
C GLN A 8 13.86 7.61 -1.68
N ASP A 9 13.86 8.48 -0.68
CA ASP A 9 13.75 8.06 0.73
C ASP A 9 12.41 7.37 1.02
N ILE A 10 11.37 7.70 0.22
CA ILE A 10 10.08 7.02 0.28
C ILE A 10 10.24 5.53 -0.05
N ASN A 11 11.01 5.19 -1.10
CA ASN A 11 11.29 3.80 -1.44
C ASN A 11 12.17 3.13 -0.39
N THR A 12 13.32 3.72 -0.09
CA THR A 12 14.34 3.09 0.76
C THR A 12 13.89 2.94 2.21
N SER A 13 13.22 3.94 2.77
CA SER A 13 12.79 3.95 4.17
C SER A 13 11.30 3.66 4.34
N GLY A 14 10.45 4.28 3.50
CA GLY A 14 9.00 4.16 3.59
C GLY A 14 8.44 2.83 3.07
N VAL A 15 9.12 2.17 2.14
CA VAL A 15 8.71 0.85 1.59
C VAL A 15 9.69 -0.22 2.02
N CYS A 16 10.90 -0.22 1.46
CA CYS A 16 11.89 -1.28 1.71
C CYS A 16 12.34 -1.34 3.18
N GLY A 17 12.31 -0.20 3.88
CA GLY A 17 12.70 -0.13 5.29
C GLY A 17 11.67 -0.66 6.27
N ILE A 18 10.34 -0.51 6.01
CA ILE A 18 9.33 -0.92 6.99
C ILE A 18 8.53 -2.16 6.58
N VAL A 19 8.25 -2.38 5.29
CA VAL A 19 7.44 -3.52 4.86
C VAL A 19 8.00 -4.86 5.34
N PRO A 20 9.32 -5.14 5.25
CA PRO A 20 9.87 -6.40 5.75
C PRO A 20 9.81 -6.57 7.28
N GLN A 21 9.49 -5.50 8.04
CA GLN A 21 9.36 -5.56 9.50
C GLN A 21 8.02 -6.15 9.95
N ALA A 22 7.02 -6.24 9.07
CA ALA A 22 5.71 -6.79 9.40
C ALA A 22 5.82 -8.22 9.95
N ARG A 23 5.14 -8.46 11.08
CA ARG A 23 5.08 -9.75 11.78
C ARG A 23 3.67 -10.35 11.76
N GLU A 24 2.66 -9.50 11.83
CA GLU A 24 1.26 -9.90 11.92
C GLU A 24 0.44 -9.39 10.73
N ARG A 25 0.59 -8.10 10.38
CA ARG A 25 -0.24 -7.48 9.35
C ARG A 25 0.45 -6.35 8.61
N LEU A 26 0.11 -6.23 7.34
CA LEU A 26 0.50 -5.15 6.46
C LEU A 26 -0.75 -4.58 5.78
N TRP A 27 -1.09 -3.33 6.07
CA TRP A 27 -2.21 -2.64 5.46
C TRP A 27 -1.72 -1.54 4.55
N ILE A 28 -2.24 -1.50 3.33
CA ILE A 28 -1.83 -0.56 2.29
C ILE A 28 -3.05 0.12 1.71
N ALA A 29 -3.03 1.44 1.63
CA ALA A 29 -4.03 2.20 0.88
C ALA A 29 -3.36 3.09 -0.17
N THR A 30 -4.00 3.22 -1.33
CA THR A 30 -3.51 4.04 -2.45
C THR A 30 -4.64 4.44 -3.39
N ALA A 31 -4.55 5.59 -4.02
CA ALA A 31 -5.52 5.97 -5.05
C ALA A 31 -5.22 5.31 -6.41
N ASP A 32 -3.96 5.08 -6.72
CA ASP A 32 -3.53 4.44 -7.96
C ASP A 32 -2.48 3.36 -7.65
N ILE A 33 -2.54 2.24 -8.35
CA ILE A 33 -1.61 1.13 -8.18
C ILE A 33 -1.06 0.69 -9.53
N LYS A 34 0.26 0.49 -9.61
CA LYS A 34 0.95 -0.02 -10.79
C LYS A 34 2.03 -1.00 -10.37
N ASP A 35 2.52 -1.75 -11.36
CA ASP A 35 3.71 -2.57 -11.18
C ASP A 35 4.86 -1.75 -10.60
N MET A 36 5.51 -2.31 -9.59
CA MET A 36 6.62 -1.68 -8.89
C MET A 36 7.65 -2.73 -8.50
N TYR A 37 8.91 -2.38 -8.65
CA TYR A 37 10.04 -3.20 -8.22
C TYR A 37 10.69 -2.58 -6.99
N VAL A 38 11.12 -3.42 -6.06
CA VAL A 38 11.73 -3.01 -4.79
C VAL A 38 12.98 -3.83 -4.51
N ASP A 39 13.88 -3.25 -3.72
CA ASP A 39 15.00 -4.00 -3.14
C ASP A 39 14.49 -4.83 -1.95
N ALA A 40 14.55 -6.14 -2.07
CA ALA A 40 14.14 -7.08 -1.02
C ALA A 40 15.30 -7.45 -0.06
N GLY A 41 16.35 -6.64 -0.01
CA GLY A 41 17.54 -6.89 0.82
C GLY A 41 18.60 -7.74 0.12
N GLY A 42 18.54 -7.84 -1.20
CA GLY A 42 19.47 -8.55 -2.05
C GLY A 42 20.15 -7.64 -3.09
N ARG A 43 20.77 -8.26 -4.09
CA ARG A 43 21.39 -7.53 -5.22
C ARG A 43 20.43 -7.26 -6.37
N GLU A 44 19.26 -7.88 -6.35
CA GLU A 44 18.27 -7.81 -7.43
C GLU A 44 17.00 -7.12 -6.96
N MET A 45 16.44 -6.32 -7.86
CA MET A 45 15.12 -5.72 -7.68
C MET A 45 14.07 -6.77 -8.00
N VAL A 46 13.13 -6.98 -7.10
CA VAL A 46 12.02 -7.93 -7.27
C VAL A 46 10.69 -7.18 -7.41
N PRO A 47 9.67 -7.77 -8.06
CA PRO A 47 8.33 -7.22 -8.03
C PRO A 47 7.82 -7.06 -6.60
N PHE A 48 7.19 -5.94 -6.28
CA PHE A 48 6.62 -5.73 -4.94
C PHE A 48 5.59 -6.81 -4.58
N LEU A 49 4.85 -7.32 -5.57
CA LEU A 49 3.92 -8.42 -5.38
C LEU A 49 4.60 -9.73 -4.94
N GLU A 50 5.86 -9.96 -5.32
CA GLU A 50 6.65 -11.09 -4.82
C GLU A 50 6.92 -10.96 -3.32
N VAL A 51 7.21 -9.75 -2.85
CA VAL A 51 7.37 -9.48 -1.42
C VAL A 51 6.08 -9.77 -0.67
N LEU A 52 4.93 -9.30 -1.19
CA LEU A 52 3.62 -9.56 -0.60
C LEU A 52 3.27 -11.05 -0.61
N ASP A 53 3.57 -11.77 -1.69
CA ASP A 53 3.40 -13.22 -1.79
C ASP A 53 4.20 -13.97 -0.72
N GLY A 54 5.45 -13.58 -0.53
CA GLY A 54 6.28 -14.10 0.56
C GLY A 54 5.72 -13.82 1.95
N MET A 55 5.04 -12.68 2.16
CA MET A 55 4.40 -12.32 3.42
C MET A 55 3.18 -13.19 3.70
N VAL A 56 2.24 -13.30 2.77
CA VAL A 56 1.04 -14.13 2.97
C VAL A 56 1.39 -15.60 3.17
N LYS A 57 2.44 -16.10 2.50
CA LYS A 57 2.97 -17.47 2.72
C LYS A 57 3.53 -17.68 4.14
N ARG A 58 3.98 -16.63 4.80
CA ARG A 58 4.38 -16.66 6.22
C ARG A 58 3.24 -16.43 7.20
N GLY A 59 2.00 -16.27 6.72
CA GLY A 59 0.83 -16.04 7.54
C GLY A 59 0.61 -14.60 7.97
N ILE A 60 1.30 -13.63 7.33
CA ILE A 60 1.08 -12.20 7.57
C ILE A 60 -0.20 -11.77 6.85
N GLU A 61 -1.12 -11.14 7.56
CA GLU A 61 -2.32 -10.54 6.97
C GLU A 61 -1.94 -9.38 6.06
N VAL A 62 -2.32 -9.42 4.80
CA VAL A 62 -2.10 -8.31 3.85
C VAL A 62 -3.44 -7.79 3.35
N ARG A 63 -3.72 -6.50 3.62
CA ARG A 63 -4.89 -5.78 3.10
C ARG A 63 -4.48 -4.64 2.19
N LEU A 64 -5.16 -4.53 1.06
CA LEU A 64 -4.93 -3.49 0.06
C LEU A 64 -6.25 -2.80 -0.30
N ILE A 65 -6.34 -1.49 -0.03
CA ILE A 65 -7.43 -0.64 -0.54
C ILE A 65 -6.89 0.18 -1.70
N HIS A 66 -7.59 0.16 -2.83
CA HIS A 66 -7.24 0.97 -3.98
C HIS A 66 -8.47 1.61 -4.64
N ALA A 67 -8.28 2.74 -5.33
CA ALA A 67 -9.41 3.50 -5.88
C ALA A 67 -9.71 3.19 -7.34
N LYS A 68 -8.80 2.55 -8.05
CA LYS A 68 -8.92 2.22 -9.48
C LYS A 68 -8.50 0.78 -9.74
N ASP A 69 -9.11 0.19 -10.75
CA ASP A 69 -8.63 -1.07 -11.27
C ASP A 69 -7.17 -0.97 -11.72
N PRO A 70 -6.34 -1.93 -11.33
CA PRO A 70 -4.96 -1.97 -11.77
C PRO A 70 -4.83 -2.16 -13.28
N GLY A 71 -3.82 -1.52 -13.86
CA GLY A 71 -3.51 -1.68 -15.28
C GLY A 71 -3.01 -3.10 -15.64
N PRO A 72 -2.87 -3.40 -16.96
CA PRO A 72 -2.51 -4.74 -17.43
C PRO A 72 -1.20 -5.26 -16.85
N ASN A 73 -0.14 -4.44 -16.79
CA ASN A 73 1.15 -4.87 -16.26
C ASN A 73 1.06 -5.36 -14.81
N TRP A 74 0.32 -4.64 -13.97
CA TRP A 74 0.11 -5.06 -12.58
C TRP A 74 -0.69 -6.36 -12.50
N ARG A 75 -1.72 -6.52 -13.36
CA ARG A 75 -2.51 -7.75 -13.42
C ARG A 75 -1.69 -8.94 -13.89
N ASP A 76 -0.81 -8.75 -14.86
CA ASP A 76 0.10 -9.78 -15.35
C ASP A 76 1.08 -10.21 -14.25
N ASP A 77 1.64 -9.26 -13.50
CA ASP A 77 2.47 -9.56 -12.33
C ASP A 77 1.67 -10.28 -11.24
N PHE A 78 0.47 -9.81 -10.92
CA PHE A 78 -0.40 -10.42 -9.91
C PHE A 78 -0.74 -11.88 -10.26
N ASN A 79 -0.95 -12.18 -11.53
CA ASN A 79 -1.24 -13.53 -12.02
C ASN A 79 -0.07 -14.51 -11.85
N ARG A 80 1.14 -14.03 -11.64
CA ARG A 80 2.32 -14.87 -11.34
C ARG A 80 2.33 -15.39 -9.90
N TYR A 81 1.51 -14.82 -9.02
CA TYR A 81 1.47 -15.13 -7.58
C TYR A 81 0.09 -15.63 -7.15
N PRO A 82 -0.30 -16.89 -7.48
CA PRO A 82 -1.64 -17.41 -7.19
C PRO A 82 -2.02 -17.38 -5.71
N THR A 83 -1.03 -17.45 -4.79
CA THR A 83 -1.28 -17.35 -3.34
C THR A 83 -1.91 -16.02 -2.96
N LEU A 84 -1.59 -14.93 -3.67
CA LEU A 84 -2.19 -13.62 -3.43
C LEU A 84 -3.69 -13.58 -3.78
N TRP A 85 -4.17 -14.44 -4.67
CA TRP A 85 -5.60 -14.45 -5.06
C TRP A 85 -6.53 -14.84 -3.90
N THR A 86 -6.03 -15.69 -3.00
CA THR A 86 -6.81 -16.23 -1.89
C THR A 86 -6.39 -15.68 -0.52
N ALA A 87 -5.15 -15.21 -0.39
CA ALA A 87 -4.58 -14.84 0.91
C ALA A 87 -4.38 -13.32 1.08
N MET A 88 -4.35 -12.53 -0.01
CA MET A 88 -4.34 -11.08 0.08
C MET A 88 -5.76 -10.54 -0.05
N GLU A 89 -6.21 -9.82 0.96
CA GLU A 89 -7.51 -9.17 0.94
C GLU A 89 -7.43 -7.84 0.18
N ARG A 90 -8.32 -7.63 -0.80
CA ARG A 90 -8.37 -6.40 -1.58
C ARG A 90 -9.76 -5.77 -1.54
N MET A 91 -9.78 -4.46 -1.53
CA MET A 91 -11.00 -3.66 -1.64
C MET A 91 -10.81 -2.56 -2.70
N LEU A 92 -11.74 -2.44 -3.63
CA LEU A 92 -11.82 -1.29 -4.53
C LEU A 92 -12.79 -0.27 -3.94
N CYS A 93 -12.30 0.93 -3.62
CA CYS A 93 -13.11 2.03 -3.13
C CYS A 93 -12.79 3.33 -3.88
N PRO A 94 -13.67 3.79 -4.82
CA PRO A 94 -13.42 4.97 -5.66
C PRO A 94 -13.21 6.29 -4.90
N ARG A 95 -13.51 6.32 -3.60
CA ARG A 95 -13.33 7.50 -2.73
C ARG A 95 -11.95 7.54 -2.05
N VAL A 96 -11.20 6.43 -2.06
CA VAL A 96 -9.89 6.40 -1.41
C VAL A 96 -8.91 7.28 -2.17
N HIS A 97 -8.36 8.26 -1.45
CA HIS A 97 -7.32 9.12 -1.99
C HIS A 97 -6.13 9.30 -1.01
N PHE A 98 -6.25 8.81 0.21
CA PHE A 98 -5.09 8.71 1.12
C PHE A 98 -4.15 7.59 0.69
N LYS A 99 -2.87 7.76 0.98
CA LYS A 99 -1.82 6.79 0.66
C LYS A 99 -1.06 6.51 1.93
N CYS A 100 -1.08 5.26 2.35
CA CYS A 100 -0.34 4.82 3.53
C CYS A 100 0.10 3.36 3.42
N ILE A 101 1.13 3.04 4.19
CA ILE A 101 1.58 1.68 4.49
C ILE A 101 1.63 1.59 6.02
N ILE A 102 0.87 0.68 6.60
CA ILE A 102 0.77 0.48 8.05
C ILE A 102 1.28 -0.93 8.37
N VAL A 103 2.27 -1.01 9.25
CA VAL A 103 2.92 -2.24 9.69
C VAL A 103 2.52 -2.52 11.13
N ASP A 104 1.87 -3.65 11.35
CA ASP A 104 1.44 -4.19 12.65
C ASP A 104 0.58 -3.22 13.49
N GLY A 105 0.12 -2.11 12.90
CA GLY A 105 -0.59 -1.04 13.59
C GLY A 105 0.27 -0.18 14.51
N VAL A 106 1.60 -0.29 14.42
CA VAL A 106 2.54 0.42 15.30
C VAL A 106 3.54 1.30 14.55
N LYS A 107 3.66 1.13 13.24
CA LYS A 107 4.52 1.93 12.39
C LYS A 107 3.82 2.23 11.07
N ALA A 108 3.95 3.43 10.56
CA ALA A 108 3.33 3.81 9.31
C ALA A 108 4.19 4.76 8.47
N TYR A 109 4.09 4.59 7.15
CA TYR A 109 4.36 5.61 6.16
C TYR A 109 3.04 6.16 5.64
N PHE A 110 2.92 7.47 5.48
CA PHE A 110 1.83 8.11 4.78
C PHE A 110 2.30 9.37 4.05
N GLY A 111 1.67 9.71 2.93
CA GLY A 111 2.09 10.86 2.15
C GLY A 111 1.36 11.02 0.82
N SER A 112 2.00 11.70 -0.12
CA SER A 112 1.43 12.00 -1.44
C SER A 112 1.59 10.84 -2.45
N ALA A 113 2.56 9.94 -2.25
CA ALA A 113 2.98 8.92 -3.21
C ALA A 113 1.96 7.79 -3.36
N ASN A 114 1.44 7.60 -4.57
CA ASN A 114 0.69 6.40 -4.92
C ASN A 114 1.61 5.18 -5.00
N LEU A 115 1.03 3.98 -4.84
CA LEU A 115 1.74 2.70 -4.93
C LEU A 115 2.12 2.39 -6.39
N THR A 116 3.06 3.15 -6.89
CA THR A 116 3.61 3.07 -8.25
C THR A 116 5.12 3.26 -8.21
N GLY A 117 5.84 2.67 -9.16
CA GLY A 117 7.30 2.82 -9.20
C GLY A 117 7.79 4.28 -9.31
N ALA A 118 7.02 5.16 -9.96
CA ALA A 118 7.34 6.59 -10.03
C ALA A 118 6.98 7.32 -8.72
N GLY A 119 5.81 7.03 -8.14
CA GLY A 119 5.33 7.64 -6.90
C GLY A 119 6.20 7.26 -5.71
N MET A 120 6.42 5.96 -5.50
CA MET A 120 7.22 5.45 -4.37
C MET A 120 8.74 5.65 -4.55
N GLY A 121 9.21 6.39 -5.58
CA GLY A 121 10.63 6.68 -5.75
C GLY A 121 11.49 5.50 -6.22
N ALA A 122 10.89 4.40 -6.65
CA ALA A 122 11.58 3.19 -7.11
C ALA A 122 12.22 3.36 -8.51
N LYS A 123 11.78 4.34 -9.29
CA LYS A 123 12.37 4.64 -10.61
C LYS A 123 13.60 5.54 -10.48
N SER A 124 14.38 5.60 -11.56
CA SER A 124 15.54 6.50 -11.65
C SER A 124 15.15 7.96 -11.41
N GLU A 125 16.09 8.78 -10.98
CA GLU A 125 15.91 10.20 -10.64
C GLU A 125 15.14 10.98 -11.71
N LYS A 126 15.41 10.73 -12.98
CA LYS A 126 14.76 11.41 -14.11
C LYS A 126 13.31 10.94 -14.38
N LYS A 127 12.85 9.86 -13.75
CA LYS A 127 11.54 9.22 -13.99
C LYS A 127 10.66 9.13 -12.76
N ARG A 128 11.17 9.43 -11.56
CA ARG A 128 10.37 9.46 -10.34
C ARG A 128 9.64 10.78 -10.18
N ASN A 129 8.49 10.73 -9.50
CA ASN A 129 7.76 11.93 -9.14
C ASN A 129 8.46 12.69 -8.00
N PHE A 130 8.15 13.96 -7.86
CA PHE A 130 8.44 14.72 -6.64
C PHE A 130 7.31 14.46 -5.65
N GLU A 131 7.58 13.62 -4.69
CA GLU A 131 6.62 13.21 -3.65
C GLU A 131 7.24 13.44 -2.27
N ASN A 132 6.37 13.52 -1.27
CA ASN A 132 6.78 13.58 0.13
C ASN A 132 5.89 12.74 1.02
N GLY A 133 6.35 12.48 2.23
CA GLY A 133 5.60 11.74 3.22
C GLY A 133 6.27 11.75 4.57
N VAL A 134 5.65 11.06 5.49
CA VAL A 134 6.11 10.89 6.86
C VAL A 134 6.21 9.41 7.17
N LEU A 135 7.34 9.01 7.74
CA LEU A 135 7.52 7.72 8.39
C LEU A 135 7.49 7.93 9.90
N THR A 136 6.65 7.18 10.60
CA THR A 136 6.45 7.38 12.04
C THR A 136 6.10 6.09 12.78
N ASP A 137 6.46 6.04 14.06
CA ASP A 137 5.98 5.10 15.06
C ASP A 137 5.30 5.85 16.24
N ASP A 138 4.94 7.12 16.03
CA ASP A 138 4.20 7.90 17.02
C ASP A 138 2.73 7.45 17.04
N PRO A 139 2.22 6.91 18.17
CA PRO A 139 0.83 6.48 18.28
C PRO A 139 -0.17 7.58 17.93
N ALA A 140 0.12 8.84 18.24
CA ALA A 140 -0.75 9.97 17.93
C ALA A 140 -0.98 10.17 16.42
N LEU A 141 -0.10 9.62 15.57
CA LEU A 141 -0.22 9.65 14.11
C LEU A 141 -0.65 8.27 13.54
N VAL A 142 -0.18 7.18 14.14
CA VAL A 142 -0.46 5.83 13.64
C VAL A 142 -1.90 5.41 13.95
N GLU A 143 -2.38 5.64 15.17
CA GLU A 143 -3.75 5.23 15.58
C GLU A 143 -4.84 5.85 14.69
N PRO A 144 -4.85 7.17 14.39
CA PRO A 144 -5.84 7.74 13.48
C PRO A 144 -5.77 7.18 12.06
N LEU A 145 -4.57 6.80 11.57
CA LEU A 145 -4.43 6.14 10.26
C LEU A 145 -5.03 4.74 10.27
N VAL A 146 -4.81 3.97 11.33
CA VAL A 146 -5.41 2.64 11.54
C VAL A 146 -6.93 2.76 11.58
N GLU A 147 -7.47 3.71 12.37
CA GLU A 147 -8.91 3.96 12.47
C GLU A 147 -9.52 4.37 11.13
N GLN A 148 -8.86 5.25 10.38
CA GLN A 148 -9.33 5.66 9.05
C GLN A 148 -9.34 4.49 8.07
N PHE A 149 -8.27 3.69 8.04
CA PHE A 149 -8.17 2.52 7.19
C PHE A 149 -9.28 1.51 7.53
N ASP A 150 -9.43 1.15 8.80
CA ASP A 150 -10.41 0.18 9.27
C ASP A 150 -11.85 0.65 9.03
N ALA A 151 -12.16 1.93 9.24
CA ALA A 151 -13.46 2.50 8.96
C ALA A 151 -13.85 2.37 7.47
N VAL A 152 -12.90 2.62 6.56
CA VAL A 152 -13.11 2.42 5.12
C VAL A 152 -13.26 0.93 4.82
N TRP A 153 -12.37 0.09 5.35
CA TRP A 153 -12.37 -1.35 5.15
C TRP A 153 -13.69 -2.02 5.58
N ARG A 154 -14.21 -1.62 6.71
CA ARG A 154 -15.49 -2.12 7.25
C ARG A 154 -16.72 -1.52 6.61
N GLY A 155 -16.55 -0.64 5.63
CA GLY A 155 -17.66 -0.03 4.92
C GLY A 155 -18.51 0.94 5.74
N VAL A 156 -17.95 1.55 6.80
CA VAL A 156 -18.68 2.50 7.66
C VAL A 156 -19.37 3.61 6.85
N PHE A 157 -18.77 3.99 5.72
CA PHE A 157 -19.26 5.06 4.85
C PHE A 157 -20.04 4.55 3.63
N CYS A 158 -20.28 3.24 3.50
CA CYS A 158 -20.88 2.67 2.28
C CYS A 158 -22.38 2.88 2.20
N ARG A 159 -23.08 2.88 3.34
CA ARG A 159 -24.55 2.99 3.39
C ARG A 159 -25.08 4.23 2.67
N ASP A 160 -24.47 5.40 2.96
CA ASP A 160 -24.91 6.69 2.42
C ASP A 160 -23.86 7.26 1.42
N CYS A 161 -23.16 6.38 0.72
CA CYS A 161 -22.08 6.76 -0.19
C CYS A 161 -22.61 7.35 -1.49
N GLY A 162 -22.32 8.62 -1.76
CA GLY A 162 -22.67 9.29 -3.02
C GLY A 162 -21.89 8.81 -4.27
N ARG A 163 -20.99 7.82 -4.13
CA ARG A 163 -20.25 7.21 -5.23
C ARG A 163 -20.61 5.72 -5.42
N ARG A 164 -21.72 5.27 -4.85
CA ARG A 164 -22.14 3.87 -4.88
C ARG A 164 -22.33 3.34 -6.31
N ASP A 165 -22.85 4.17 -7.22
CA ASP A 165 -23.06 3.81 -8.64
C ASP A 165 -21.75 3.57 -9.42
N PHE A 166 -20.61 3.98 -8.85
CA PHE A 166 -19.28 3.81 -9.43
C PHE A 166 -18.41 2.85 -8.60
N CYS A 167 -19.01 2.11 -7.68
CA CYS A 167 -18.30 1.21 -6.76
C CYS A 167 -18.68 -0.23 -7.09
N ASP A 168 -17.69 -0.98 -7.57
CA ASP A 168 -17.91 -2.40 -7.94
C ASP A 168 -17.91 -3.32 -6.70
N ASP A 169 -17.45 -2.81 -5.54
CA ASP A 169 -17.26 -3.58 -4.31
C ASP A 169 -17.84 -2.85 -3.07
N PRO A 170 -19.14 -2.52 -3.04
CA PRO A 170 -19.73 -1.87 -1.89
C PRO A 170 -19.91 -2.85 -0.73
N VAL A 171 -19.36 -2.51 0.44
CA VAL A 171 -19.64 -3.25 1.68
C VAL A 171 -21.10 -3.00 2.10
N VAL A 172 -21.87 -4.06 2.33
CA VAL A 172 -23.31 -4.02 2.66
C VAL A 172 -23.54 -4.51 4.07
#